data_f45907a94a56ddbef692864d653a3008
#
_entry.id   f45907a94a56ddbef692864d653a3008
#
_cell.length_a   1.000
_cell.length_b   1.000
_cell.length_c   1.000
_cell.angle_alpha   90.00
_cell.angle_beta   90.00
_cell.angle_gamma   90.00
#
_symmetry.space_group_name_H-M   'P 1'
#
loop_
_entity.id
_entity.type
_entity.pdbx_description
1 polymer ?
#
loop_
_entity_poly.entity_id
_entity_poly.type
_entity_poly.pdbx_seq_one_letter_code
_entity_poly.pdbx_strand_id
1 'polypeptide(L)'
;IYQCDWSSDVCSSDLPAFEAYPVEVEFPDIRPYAAGNTGIAYVHTFDSGQPGPHVMINALTHGNEVCGAIAVAGLLDHGLRPRRGKLTLAFANVDAYATFDAARPDASRFVDQDFNRVWTAAVLDDTSRDSSELRRARAMRPVIDTVDLLLDLHSMHEKSRPLSVSGPLDKGI
;
A
#
# COMPACT_ATOMS: atom_id res chain seq x y z
N ILE A 1 5.44 14.09 -3.29
CA ILE A 1 5.78 12.66 -3.49
C ILE A 1 6.86 12.63 -4.54
N TYR A 2 8.11 12.42 -4.10
CA TYR A 2 9.23 12.26 -5.04
C TYR A 2 9.20 10.84 -5.59
N GLN A 3 9.08 10.75 -6.88
CA GLN A 3 9.22 9.53 -7.66
C GLN A 3 10.71 9.16 -7.65
N CYS A 4 11.10 8.13 -6.92
CA CYS A 4 12.38 7.48 -7.19
C CYS A 4 12.27 6.86 -8.58
N ASP A 5 12.99 7.43 -9.53
CA ASP A 5 13.10 6.90 -10.88
C ASP A 5 14.01 5.66 -10.82
N TRP A 6 13.40 4.50 -10.73
CA TRP A 6 14.07 3.19 -10.87
C TRP A 6 14.03 2.71 -12.32
N SER A 7 14.06 3.63 -13.28
CA SER A 7 14.28 3.29 -14.68
C SER A 7 15.78 3.06 -14.92
N SER A 8 16.37 2.09 -14.23
CA SER A 8 17.60 1.51 -14.76
C SER A 8 17.16 0.43 -15.75
N ASP A 9 17.45 0.65 -17.01
CA ASP A 9 17.43 -0.36 -18.07
C ASP A 9 18.46 -1.47 -17.79
N VAL A 10 18.36 -2.13 -16.67
CA VAL A 10 19.06 -3.39 -16.45
C VAL A 10 18.22 -4.44 -17.17
N CYS A 11 18.69 -4.85 -18.34
CA CYS A 11 18.11 -5.92 -19.11
C CYS A 11 17.99 -7.14 -18.17
N SER A 12 16.76 -7.61 -17.94
CA SER A 12 16.46 -8.70 -16.99
C SER A 12 17.13 -10.04 -17.35
N SER A 13 17.83 -10.12 -18.50
CA SER A 13 18.55 -11.30 -18.96
C SER A 13 19.94 -11.50 -18.33
N ASP A 14 20.48 -10.46 -17.66
CA ASP A 14 21.85 -10.48 -17.15
C ASP A 14 21.94 -10.62 -15.62
N LEU A 15 20.80 -10.66 -14.95
CA LEU A 15 20.76 -10.92 -13.51
C LEU A 15 20.79 -12.44 -13.26
N PRO A 16 21.58 -12.90 -12.26
CA PRO A 16 21.53 -14.31 -11.87
C PRO A 16 20.08 -14.66 -11.47
N ALA A 17 19.65 -15.86 -11.85
CA ALA A 17 18.32 -16.33 -11.46
C ALA A 17 18.20 -16.25 -9.93
N PHE A 18 17.30 -15.42 -9.45
CA PHE A 18 17.04 -15.28 -8.01
C PHE A 18 16.51 -16.61 -7.47
N GLU A 19 17.09 -17.07 -6.38
CA GLU A 19 16.55 -18.20 -5.65
C GLU A 19 15.17 -17.77 -5.12
N ALA A 20 14.10 -18.39 -5.65
CA ALA A 20 12.75 -18.08 -5.19
C ALA A 20 12.59 -18.61 -3.76
N TYR A 21 12.42 -17.72 -2.81
CA TYR A 21 12.12 -18.10 -1.44
C TYR A 21 10.64 -18.52 -1.32
N PRO A 22 10.33 -19.65 -0.66
CA PRO A 22 8.96 -20.04 -0.44
C PRO A 22 8.23 -18.99 0.42
N VAL A 23 6.97 -18.75 0.14
CA VAL A 23 6.11 -17.94 1.00
C VAL A 23 5.70 -18.80 2.21
N GLU A 24 6.23 -18.48 3.38
CA GLU A 24 6.05 -19.26 4.62
C GLU A 24 4.96 -18.67 5.54
N VAL A 25 4.43 -17.50 5.19
CA VAL A 25 3.40 -16.82 5.98
C VAL A 25 2.01 -17.08 5.43
N GLU A 26 1.04 -17.25 6.33
CA GLU A 26 -0.36 -17.35 5.94
C GLU A 26 -0.88 -15.99 5.48
N PHE A 27 -1.68 -16.02 4.42
CA PHE A 27 -2.36 -14.85 3.88
C PHE A 27 -3.57 -14.52 4.74
N PRO A 28 -3.63 -13.33 5.35
CA PRO A 28 -4.78 -12.96 6.15
C PRO A 28 -6.03 -12.78 5.27
N ASP A 29 -7.16 -13.28 5.75
CA ASP A 29 -8.44 -12.93 5.14
C ASP A 29 -8.80 -11.48 5.49
N ILE A 30 -8.69 -10.59 4.52
CA ILE A 30 -9.02 -9.17 4.71
C ILE A 30 -10.49 -8.84 4.43
N ARG A 31 -11.31 -9.79 3.96
CA ARG A 31 -12.75 -9.57 3.67
C ARG A 31 -13.54 -9.01 4.84
N PRO A 32 -13.27 -9.36 6.12
CA PRO A 32 -13.95 -8.74 7.25
C PRO A 32 -13.83 -7.22 7.31
N TYR A 33 -12.79 -6.64 6.72
CA TYR A 33 -12.54 -5.20 6.71
C TYR A 33 -13.07 -4.49 5.46
N ALA A 34 -13.76 -5.21 4.55
CA ALA A 34 -14.17 -4.69 3.26
C ALA A 34 -15.10 -3.48 3.35
N ALA A 35 -15.96 -3.42 4.37
CA ALA A 35 -16.91 -2.32 4.50
C ALA A 35 -16.23 -0.95 4.67
N GLY A 36 -15.05 -0.89 5.31
CA GLY A 36 -14.45 0.38 5.69
C GLY A 36 -15.39 1.22 6.58
N ASN A 37 -15.06 2.48 6.77
CA ASN A 37 -15.95 3.45 7.43
C ASN A 37 -15.87 4.86 6.82
N THR A 38 -15.21 4.98 5.68
CA THR A 38 -15.01 6.26 4.98
C THR A 38 -15.87 6.39 3.71
N GLY A 39 -16.67 5.37 3.41
CA GLY A 39 -17.32 5.22 2.10
C GLY A 39 -16.41 4.62 1.03
N ILE A 40 -15.15 4.34 1.37
CA ILE A 40 -14.17 3.68 0.51
C ILE A 40 -13.91 2.29 1.09
N ALA A 41 -14.11 1.25 0.28
CA ALA A 41 -13.87 -0.13 0.72
C ALA A 41 -12.43 -0.30 1.26
N TYR A 42 -12.28 -1.05 2.35
CA TYR A 42 -11.00 -1.34 3.00
C TYR A 42 -10.23 -0.12 3.52
N VAL A 43 -10.89 1.02 3.73
CA VAL A 43 -10.31 2.22 4.32
C VAL A 43 -11.06 2.59 5.59
N HIS A 44 -10.36 2.58 6.72
CA HIS A 44 -10.89 2.83 8.06
C HIS A 44 -10.22 4.06 8.65
N THR A 45 -10.98 5.11 8.96
CA THR A 45 -10.47 6.32 9.63
C THR A 45 -11.10 6.45 11.00
N PHE A 46 -10.26 6.65 12.00
CA PHE A 46 -10.65 6.85 13.40
C PHE A 46 -10.24 8.25 13.84
N ASP A 47 -11.19 9.02 14.32
CA ASP A 47 -10.96 10.38 14.84
C ASP A 47 -11.02 10.35 16.36
N SER A 48 -10.01 10.88 17.03
CA SER A 48 -9.97 10.97 18.49
C SER A 48 -10.84 12.10 19.05
N GLY A 49 -11.32 13.02 18.22
CA GLY A 49 -11.96 14.25 18.62
C GLY A 49 -11.01 15.28 19.27
N GLN A 50 -9.71 15.01 19.33
CA GLN A 50 -8.69 15.90 19.86
C GLN A 50 -7.78 16.41 18.75
N PRO A 51 -7.33 17.68 18.78
CA PRO A 51 -6.41 18.20 17.79
C PRO A 51 -5.12 17.37 17.68
N GLY A 52 -4.65 17.15 16.46
CA GLY A 52 -3.42 16.39 16.19
C GLY A 52 -3.28 16.03 14.72
N PRO A 53 -2.18 15.37 14.33
CA PRO A 53 -1.95 14.99 12.95
C PRO A 53 -2.92 13.90 12.50
N HIS A 54 -3.15 13.84 11.19
CA HIS A 54 -3.75 12.70 10.51
C HIS A 54 -2.65 11.74 10.04
N VAL A 55 -2.58 10.58 10.67
CA VAL A 55 -1.62 9.53 10.33
C VAL A 55 -2.34 8.45 9.53
N MET A 56 -1.72 7.97 8.47
CA MET A 56 -2.20 6.82 7.71
C MET A 56 -1.16 5.70 7.73
N ILE A 57 -1.61 4.48 8.01
CA ILE A 57 -0.84 3.26 7.80
C ILE A 57 -1.52 2.51 6.66
N ASN A 58 -0.79 2.38 5.57
CA ASN A 58 -1.24 1.72 4.36
C ASN A 58 -0.53 0.39 4.16
N ALA A 59 -1.19 -0.56 3.55
CA ALA A 59 -0.64 -1.85 3.19
C ALA A 59 -1.17 -2.27 1.81
N LEU A 60 -0.52 -3.28 1.22
CA LEU A 60 -0.91 -3.84 -0.07
C LEU A 60 -0.86 -2.82 -1.21
N THR A 61 0.09 -1.91 -1.23
CA THR A 61 0.43 -1.15 -2.44
C THR A 61 0.77 -2.11 -3.57
N HIS A 62 1.37 -3.25 -3.23
CA HIS A 62 1.49 -4.40 -4.13
C HIS A 62 0.78 -5.61 -3.51
N GLY A 63 0.00 -6.33 -4.32
CA GLY A 63 -0.85 -7.42 -3.85
C GLY A 63 -0.11 -8.64 -3.28
N ASN A 64 1.17 -8.80 -3.60
CA ASN A 64 2.02 -9.87 -3.08
C ASN A 64 2.76 -9.52 -1.77
N GLU A 65 2.64 -8.31 -1.27
CA GLU A 65 3.37 -7.84 -0.08
C GLU A 65 2.54 -8.04 1.20
N VAL A 66 2.47 -9.28 1.66
CA VAL A 66 1.53 -9.76 2.70
C VAL A 66 1.84 -9.22 4.09
N CYS A 67 3.10 -8.91 4.39
CA CYS A 67 3.50 -8.46 5.74
C CYS A 67 2.70 -7.23 6.19
N GLY A 68 2.45 -6.29 5.27
CA GLY A 68 1.63 -5.12 5.54
C GLY A 68 0.17 -5.49 5.83
N ALA A 69 -0.39 -6.45 5.09
CA ALA A 69 -1.75 -6.92 5.33
C ALA A 69 -1.90 -7.54 6.73
N ILE A 70 -0.94 -8.38 7.15
CA ILE A 70 -0.92 -8.97 8.50
C ILE A 70 -0.87 -7.86 9.56
N ALA A 71 0.00 -6.86 9.37
CA ALA A 71 0.15 -5.77 10.32
C ALA A 71 -1.12 -4.93 10.44
N VAL A 72 -1.71 -4.49 9.32
CA VAL A 72 -2.92 -3.65 9.33
C VAL A 72 -4.13 -4.43 9.86
N ALA A 73 -4.31 -5.70 9.48
CA ALA A 73 -5.35 -6.56 10.04
C ALA A 73 -5.21 -6.67 11.58
N GLY A 74 -4.00 -6.95 12.08
CA GLY A 74 -3.74 -7.02 13.51
C GLY A 74 -4.05 -5.70 14.24
N LEU A 75 -3.71 -4.55 13.65
CA LEU A 75 -4.04 -3.25 14.25
C LEU A 75 -5.56 -3.00 14.31
N LEU A 76 -6.31 -3.43 13.29
CA LEU A 76 -7.77 -3.35 13.28
C LEU A 76 -8.40 -4.27 14.32
N ASP A 77 -7.94 -5.52 14.42
CA ASP A 77 -8.44 -6.53 15.37
C ASP A 77 -8.17 -6.13 16.83
N HIS A 78 -6.99 -5.55 17.10
CA HIS A 78 -6.66 -5.01 18.43
C HIS A 78 -7.38 -3.70 18.74
N GLY A 79 -8.18 -3.19 17.82
CA GLY A 79 -8.96 -1.99 18.02
C GLY A 79 -8.12 -0.73 18.26
N LEU A 80 -6.95 -0.62 17.56
CA LEU A 80 -6.09 0.55 17.70
C LEU A 80 -6.85 1.85 17.40
N ARG A 81 -6.70 2.84 18.29
CA ARG A 81 -7.34 4.17 18.16
C ARG A 81 -6.33 5.27 18.45
N PRO A 82 -6.41 6.41 17.76
CA PRO A 82 -5.52 7.54 18.05
C PRO A 82 -5.89 8.20 19.39
N ARG A 83 -4.89 8.64 20.12
CA ARG A 83 -5.08 9.46 21.35
C ARG A 83 -5.38 10.92 21.02
N ARG A 84 -4.90 11.39 19.85
CA ARG A 84 -5.14 12.72 19.29
C ARG A 84 -5.05 12.66 17.78
N GLY A 85 -5.68 13.61 17.09
CA GLY A 85 -5.74 13.62 15.63
C GLY A 85 -6.53 12.44 15.06
N LYS A 86 -6.13 11.97 13.90
CA LYS A 86 -6.80 10.89 13.17
C LYS A 86 -5.82 9.78 12.82
N LEU A 87 -6.35 8.56 12.74
CA LEU A 87 -5.63 7.39 12.25
C LEU A 87 -6.44 6.75 11.13
N THR A 88 -5.82 6.61 9.95
CA THR A 88 -6.36 5.80 8.87
C THR A 88 -5.57 4.51 8.76
N LEU A 89 -6.28 3.38 8.69
CA LEU A 89 -5.75 2.06 8.40
C LEU A 89 -6.36 1.60 7.07
N ALA A 90 -5.52 1.24 6.10
CA ALA A 90 -6.01 0.93 4.75
C ALA A 90 -5.27 -0.24 4.10
N PHE A 91 -6.02 -0.96 3.25
CA PHE A 91 -5.49 -1.90 2.28
C PHE A 91 -5.67 -1.30 0.90
N ALA A 92 -4.57 -1.04 0.19
CA ALA A 92 -4.59 -0.29 -1.07
C ALA A 92 -5.06 -1.12 -2.26
N ASN A 93 -4.21 -1.93 -2.86
CA ASN A 93 -4.48 -2.69 -4.09
C ASN A 93 -5.13 -4.04 -3.79
N VAL A 94 -6.36 -4.01 -3.28
CA VAL A 94 -7.10 -5.21 -2.87
C VAL A 94 -7.45 -6.12 -4.04
N ASP A 95 -7.61 -5.58 -5.25
CA ASP A 95 -7.88 -6.37 -6.44
C ASP A 95 -6.66 -7.22 -6.80
N ALA A 96 -5.46 -6.65 -6.74
CA ALA A 96 -4.23 -7.40 -6.93
C ALA A 96 -4.04 -8.46 -5.83
N TYR A 97 -4.30 -8.12 -4.56
CA TYR A 97 -4.25 -9.08 -3.47
C TYR A 97 -5.20 -10.26 -3.65
N ALA A 98 -6.39 -10.02 -4.21
CA ALA A 98 -7.37 -11.08 -4.47
C ALA A 98 -6.90 -12.10 -5.51
N THR A 99 -5.90 -11.76 -6.33
CA THR A 99 -5.30 -12.68 -7.33
C THR A 99 -4.10 -13.45 -6.80
N PHE A 100 -3.78 -13.34 -5.51
CA PHE A 100 -2.57 -13.93 -4.95
C PHE A 100 -2.51 -15.44 -5.16
N ASP A 101 -1.36 -15.87 -5.67
CA ASP A 101 -1.00 -17.28 -5.88
C ASP A 101 0.40 -17.53 -5.28
N ALA A 102 0.45 -18.33 -4.23
CA ALA A 102 1.72 -18.66 -3.56
C ALA A 102 2.75 -19.34 -4.45
N ALA A 103 2.31 -20.02 -5.53
CA ALA A 103 3.20 -20.62 -6.52
C ALA A 103 3.79 -19.57 -7.49
N ARG A 104 3.16 -18.41 -7.61
CA ARG A 104 3.57 -17.33 -8.51
C ARG A 104 3.31 -15.96 -7.84
N PRO A 105 3.95 -15.66 -6.69
CA PRO A 105 3.64 -14.48 -5.90
C PRO A 105 3.77 -13.17 -6.69
N ASP A 106 4.74 -13.06 -7.58
CA ASP A 106 4.98 -11.87 -8.39
C ASP A 106 3.83 -11.57 -9.38
N ALA A 107 3.06 -12.58 -9.78
CA ALA A 107 1.92 -12.39 -10.67
C ALA A 107 0.79 -11.57 -10.05
N SER A 108 0.74 -11.48 -8.73
CA SER A 108 -0.25 -10.70 -7.98
C SER A 108 0.27 -9.34 -7.50
N ARG A 109 1.42 -8.89 -7.99
CA ARG A 109 1.98 -7.61 -7.62
C ARG A 109 1.05 -6.44 -7.98
N PHE A 110 0.47 -6.45 -9.17
CA PHE A 110 -0.56 -5.52 -9.63
C PHE A 110 -1.49 -6.20 -10.65
N VAL A 111 -2.61 -5.57 -10.97
CA VAL A 111 -3.56 -6.07 -11.98
C VAL A 111 -3.18 -5.56 -13.36
N ASP A 112 -3.16 -4.24 -13.56
CA ASP A 112 -2.93 -3.60 -14.86
C ASP A 112 -1.58 -2.86 -14.88
N GLN A 113 -1.19 -2.17 -13.79
CA GLN A 113 0.01 -1.37 -13.70
C GLN A 113 0.48 -1.19 -12.25
N ASP A 114 1.77 -0.90 -12.08
CA ASP A 114 2.34 -0.68 -10.74
C ASP A 114 1.65 0.49 -10.02
N PHE A 115 1.07 0.19 -8.85
CA PHE A 115 0.31 1.16 -8.05
C PHE A 115 1.16 2.34 -7.58
N ASN A 116 2.47 2.16 -7.41
CA ASN A 116 3.39 3.25 -7.10
C ASN A 116 3.61 4.24 -8.25
N ARG A 117 3.11 3.98 -9.45
CA ARG A 117 3.30 4.84 -10.64
C ARG A 117 2.08 5.68 -10.97
N VAL A 118 0.98 5.55 -10.22
CA VAL A 118 -0.28 6.24 -10.55
C VAL A 118 -0.53 7.52 -9.77
N TRP A 119 0.30 7.87 -8.79
CA TRP A 119 0.02 8.91 -7.79
C TRP A 119 0.40 10.34 -8.20
N THR A 120 0.74 10.60 -9.43
CA THR A 120 0.94 11.98 -9.89
C THR A 120 -0.38 12.63 -10.30
N ALA A 121 -0.52 13.94 -10.07
CA ALA A 121 -1.72 14.67 -10.48
C ALA A 121 -2.00 14.50 -11.99
N ALA A 122 -0.97 14.55 -12.83
CA ALA A 122 -1.10 14.36 -14.28
C ALA A 122 -1.69 12.99 -14.65
N VAL A 123 -1.42 11.95 -13.87
CA VAL A 123 -1.95 10.59 -14.10
C VAL A 123 -3.35 10.44 -13.50
N LEU A 124 -3.55 10.92 -12.27
CA LEU A 124 -4.85 10.79 -11.58
C LEU A 124 -5.96 11.63 -12.22
N ASP A 125 -5.62 12.80 -12.77
CA ASP A 125 -6.58 13.73 -13.37
C ASP A 125 -6.84 13.44 -14.86
N ASP A 126 -6.04 12.57 -15.49
CA ASP A 126 -6.24 12.18 -16.89
C ASP A 126 -7.39 11.16 -17.02
N THR A 127 -8.57 11.68 -17.37
CA THR A 127 -9.77 10.87 -17.53
C THR A 127 -9.76 9.96 -18.76
N SER A 128 -8.80 10.11 -19.67
CA SER A 128 -8.63 9.21 -20.82
C SER A 128 -7.97 7.88 -20.44
N ARG A 129 -7.32 7.82 -19.27
CA ARG A 129 -6.67 6.63 -18.73
C ARG A 129 -7.57 5.90 -17.74
N ASP A 130 -7.60 4.58 -17.87
CA ASP A 130 -8.32 3.71 -16.95
C ASP A 130 -7.52 2.44 -16.65
N SER A 131 -7.57 2.00 -15.40
CA SER A 131 -7.04 0.72 -14.92
C SER A 131 -7.61 0.44 -13.53
N SER A 132 -7.46 -0.79 -13.05
CA SER A 132 -7.86 -1.16 -11.69
C SER A 132 -7.16 -0.26 -10.67
N GLU A 133 -5.84 -0.09 -10.80
CA GLU A 133 -5.03 0.75 -9.92
C GLU A 133 -5.43 2.22 -9.99
N LEU A 134 -5.71 2.76 -11.17
CA LEU A 134 -6.14 4.16 -11.30
C LEU A 134 -7.51 4.41 -10.66
N ARG A 135 -8.47 3.51 -10.89
CA ARG A 135 -9.79 3.61 -10.23
C ARG A 135 -9.64 3.58 -8.71
N ARG A 136 -8.80 2.67 -8.21
CA ARG A 136 -8.54 2.54 -6.78
C ARG A 136 -7.82 3.76 -6.20
N ALA A 137 -6.80 4.26 -6.86
CA ALA A 137 -6.05 5.45 -6.44
C ALA A 137 -6.95 6.70 -6.40
N ARG A 138 -7.77 6.89 -7.42
CA ARG A 138 -8.75 7.99 -7.47
C ARG A 138 -9.76 7.90 -6.33
N ALA A 139 -10.23 6.69 -6.00
CA ALA A 139 -11.13 6.48 -4.87
C ALA A 139 -10.47 6.79 -3.52
N MET A 140 -9.18 6.46 -3.35
CA MET A 140 -8.45 6.71 -2.09
C MET A 140 -7.95 8.15 -1.95
N ARG A 141 -7.72 8.87 -3.05
CA ARG A 141 -7.14 10.21 -3.08
C ARG A 141 -7.80 11.18 -2.09
N PRO A 142 -9.15 11.27 -1.95
CA PRO A 142 -9.76 12.22 -1.01
C PRO A 142 -9.36 12.01 0.46
N VAL A 143 -9.05 10.78 0.85
CA VAL A 143 -8.54 10.48 2.19
C VAL A 143 -7.05 10.80 2.27
N ILE A 144 -6.26 10.37 1.27
CA ILE A 144 -4.81 10.56 1.23
C ILE A 144 -4.45 12.04 1.24
N ASP A 145 -5.21 12.89 0.54
CA ASP A 145 -4.97 14.34 0.48
C ASP A 145 -5.13 15.03 1.86
N THR A 146 -5.76 14.36 2.84
CA THR A 146 -5.91 14.88 4.21
C THR A 146 -4.85 14.37 5.18
N VAL A 147 -3.94 13.51 4.74
CA VAL A 147 -2.94 12.83 5.59
C VAL A 147 -1.71 13.70 5.79
N ASP A 148 -1.31 13.90 7.03
CA ASP A 148 -0.06 14.60 7.39
C ASP A 148 1.16 13.66 7.33
N LEU A 149 0.98 12.38 7.73
CA LEU A 149 2.03 11.37 7.80
C LEU A 149 1.51 10.06 7.22
N LEU A 150 2.15 9.55 6.18
CA LEU A 150 1.87 8.26 5.55
C LEU A 150 3.00 7.27 5.84
N LEU A 151 2.64 6.13 6.44
CA LEU A 151 3.49 4.94 6.51
C LEU A 151 2.93 3.89 5.54
N ASP A 152 3.66 3.62 4.47
CA ASP A 152 3.32 2.57 3.51
C ASP A 152 4.18 1.33 3.77
N LEU A 153 3.54 0.20 4.04
CA LEU A 153 4.18 -1.04 4.45
C LEU A 153 4.45 -1.91 3.23
N HIS A 154 5.73 -2.15 2.97
CA HIS A 154 6.22 -2.97 1.88
C HIS A 154 7.03 -4.17 2.39
N SER A 155 7.18 -5.19 1.55
CA SER A 155 8.19 -6.23 1.73
C SER A 155 9.16 -6.24 0.55
N MET A 156 10.34 -6.81 0.78
CA MET A 156 11.40 -6.90 -0.22
C MET A 156 11.43 -8.29 -0.85
N HIS A 157 11.75 -8.37 -2.15
CA HIS A 157 11.96 -9.65 -2.83
C HIS A 157 13.20 -10.40 -2.32
N GLU A 158 14.20 -9.63 -1.87
CA GLU A 158 15.47 -10.19 -1.40
C GLU A 158 15.57 -10.10 0.12
N LYS A 159 16.35 -11.01 0.70
CA LYS A 159 16.67 -10.97 2.11
C LYS A 159 17.43 -9.69 2.44
N SER A 160 16.81 -8.80 3.15
CA SER A 160 17.39 -7.52 3.56
C SER A 160 17.13 -7.26 5.04
N ARG A 161 17.89 -6.32 5.63
CA ARG A 161 17.51 -5.76 6.93
C ARG A 161 16.27 -4.88 6.75
N PRO A 162 15.41 -4.76 7.78
CA PRO A 162 14.35 -3.77 7.74
C PRO A 162 14.93 -2.40 7.42
N LEU A 163 14.31 -1.71 6.46
CA LEU A 163 14.71 -0.37 6.06
C LEU A 163 13.49 0.55 6.00
N SER A 164 13.73 1.84 6.15
CA SER A 164 12.73 2.87 5.93
C SER A 164 13.22 3.79 4.82
N VAL A 165 12.36 4.04 3.85
CA VAL A 165 12.61 5.00 2.78
C VAL A 165 11.73 6.21 3.05
N SER A 166 12.34 7.38 3.22
CA SER A 166 11.62 8.64 3.44
C SER A 166 11.89 9.62 2.31
N GLY A 167 10.93 10.52 2.07
CA GLY A 167 11.11 11.62 1.15
C GLY A 167 12.13 12.66 1.68
N PRO A 168 12.57 13.61 0.83
CA PRO A 168 13.55 14.64 1.19
C PRO A 168 12.99 15.76 2.06
N LEU A 169 11.77 15.64 2.55
CA LEU A 169 11.13 16.62 3.44
C LEU A 169 11.49 16.35 4.90
N ASP A 170 11.64 17.41 5.69
CA ASP A 170 11.96 17.34 7.13
C ASP A 170 10.98 16.45 7.94
N LYS A 171 9.78 16.22 7.41
CA LYS A 171 8.78 15.32 7.98
C LYS A 171 8.99 13.83 7.65
N GLY A 172 9.95 13.50 6.80
CA GLY A 172 10.24 12.14 6.35
C GLY A 172 11.35 11.45 7.15
N ILE A 173 11.73 11.97 8.31
CA ILE A 173 12.76 11.44 9.19
C ILE A 173 12.11 10.80 10.40
#